data_47778af3dcc0406d51ecb814aca37c6a
#
_entry.id   47778af3dcc0406d51ecb814aca37c6a
#
_cell.length_a   1.000
_cell.length_b   1.000
_cell.length_c   1.000
_cell.angle_alpha   90.00
_cell.angle_beta   90.00
_cell.angle_gamma   90.00
#
_symmetry.space_group_name_H-M   'P 1'
#
loop_
_entity.id
_entity.type
_entity.pdbx_description
1 polymer ?
#
loop_
_entity_poly.entity_id
_entity_poly.type
_entity_poly.pdbx_seq_one_letter_code
_entity_poly.pdbx_strand_id
1 'polypeptide(L)'
;MLGQMAISVQVLQELEVNLERKKISRGEIHQLIYDLSVWPVVDNTLMILKMALSEQVRWKLSLWDAMILAAARSVGASELVTEDFSHGQNYDGVRAMNPFR
;
A
#
# COMPACT_ATOMS: atom_id res chain seq x y z
N MET A 1 20.93 -0.94 3.75
CA MET A 1 20.12 -0.26 2.74
C MET A 1 19.06 0.59 3.40
N LEU A 2 18.89 1.80 2.92
CA LEU A 2 17.83 2.65 3.41
C LEU A 2 16.48 2.00 3.14
N GLY A 3 15.49 2.40 3.90
CA GLY A 3 14.17 1.84 3.83
C GLY A 3 13.65 1.73 2.40
N GLN A 4 13.06 0.61 2.10
CA GLN A 4 12.45 0.39 0.81
C GLN A 4 10.97 0.67 0.89
N MET A 5 10.47 1.37 -0.10
CA MET A 5 9.04 1.56 -0.25
C MET A 5 8.44 0.37 -0.96
N ALA A 6 7.24 0.00 -0.56
CA ALA A 6 6.47 -1.02 -1.25
C ALA A 6 5.08 -0.48 -1.56
N ILE A 7 4.51 -0.98 -2.63
CA ILE A 7 3.15 -0.67 -3.00
C ILE A 7 2.48 -1.95 -3.45
N SER A 8 1.23 -2.17 -3.06
CA SER A 8 0.50 -3.34 -3.50
C SER A 8 -0.33 -3.03 -4.74
N VAL A 9 -0.64 -4.06 -5.52
CA VAL A 9 -1.56 -3.92 -6.65
C VAL A 9 -2.89 -3.36 -6.16
N GLN A 10 -3.34 -3.78 -4.97
CA GLN A 10 -4.57 -3.27 -4.38
C GLN A 10 -4.54 -1.75 -4.22
N VAL A 11 -3.42 -1.20 -3.72
CA VAL A 11 -3.28 0.25 -3.56
C VAL A 11 -3.34 0.95 -4.91
N LEU A 12 -2.70 0.40 -5.93
CA LEU A 12 -2.75 0.98 -7.27
C LEU A 12 -4.18 1.00 -7.82
N GLN A 13 -4.94 -0.07 -7.58
CA GLN A 13 -6.34 -0.13 -8.00
C GLN A 13 -7.19 0.90 -7.26
N GLU A 14 -6.98 1.06 -5.97
CA GLU A 14 -7.70 2.05 -5.17
C GLU A 14 -7.38 3.47 -5.62
N LEU A 15 -6.11 3.75 -5.94
CA LEU A 15 -5.72 5.06 -6.47
C LEU A 15 -6.44 5.37 -7.77
N GLU A 16 -6.51 4.42 -8.68
CA GLU A 16 -7.21 4.63 -9.95
C GLU A 16 -8.67 5.01 -9.71
N VAL A 17 -9.37 4.25 -8.88
CA VAL A 17 -10.79 4.50 -8.60
C VAL A 17 -11.00 5.84 -7.89
N ASN A 18 -10.18 6.14 -6.88
CA ASN A 18 -10.33 7.34 -6.08
C ASN A 18 -10.02 8.61 -6.87
N LEU A 19 -8.98 8.58 -7.70
CA LEU A 19 -8.61 9.73 -8.51
C LEU A 19 -9.63 9.97 -9.63
N GLU A 20 -10.22 8.91 -10.16
CA GLU A 20 -11.30 9.04 -11.13
C GLU A 20 -12.51 9.73 -10.51
N ARG A 21 -12.84 9.40 -9.25
CA ARG A 21 -13.92 10.09 -8.53
C ARG A 21 -13.65 11.58 -8.35
N LYS A 22 -12.38 11.94 -8.19
CA LYS A 22 -11.96 13.34 -8.04
C LYS A 22 -11.86 14.06 -9.37
N LYS A 23 -12.25 13.40 -10.46
CA LYS A 23 -12.25 13.95 -11.81
C LYS A 23 -10.87 14.32 -12.34
N ILE A 24 -9.86 13.63 -11.86
CA ILE A 24 -8.52 13.70 -12.43
C ILE A 24 -8.56 13.01 -13.79
N SER A 25 -7.86 13.54 -14.77
CA SER A 25 -7.90 12.97 -16.11
C SER A 25 -7.33 11.54 -16.12
N ARG A 26 -7.89 10.70 -16.98
CA ARG A 26 -7.45 9.30 -17.07
C ARG A 26 -5.97 9.20 -17.43
N GLY A 27 -5.49 10.07 -18.31
CA GLY A 27 -4.08 10.08 -18.68
C GLY A 27 -3.17 10.38 -17.52
N GLU A 28 -3.55 11.34 -16.66
CA GLU A 28 -2.77 11.66 -15.46
C GLU A 28 -2.78 10.52 -14.46
N ILE A 29 -3.94 9.86 -14.30
CA ILE A 29 -4.07 8.71 -13.39
C ILE A 29 -3.16 7.57 -13.86
N HIS A 30 -3.22 7.23 -15.14
CA HIS A 30 -2.41 6.15 -15.68
C HIS A 30 -0.91 6.46 -15.56
N GLN A 31 -0.53 7.70 -15.81
CA GLN A 31 0.88 8.10 -15.67
C GLN A 31 1.35 7.93 -14.22
N LEU A 32 0.52 8.34 -13.26
CA LEU A 32 0.86 8.18 -11.84
C LEU A 32 1.04 6.69 -11.49
N ILE A 33 0.14 5.84 -11.97
CA ILE A 33 0.22 4.40 -11.69
C ILE A 33 1.49 3.81 -12.28
N TYR A 34 1.85 4.19 -13.52
CA TYR A 34 3.11 3.73 -14.12
C TYR A 34 4.32 4.24 -13.34
N ASP A 35 4.28 5.49 -12.87
CA ASP A 35 5.39 6.06 -12.09
C ASP A 35 5.55 5.32 -10.76
N LEU A 36 4.45 5.01 -10.09
CA LEU A 36 4.51 4.29 -8.81
C LEU A 36 4.95 2.84 -8.99
N SER A 37 4.71 2.25 -10.15
CA SER A 37 5.04 0.85 -10.39
C SER A 37 6.54 0.60 -10.59
N VAL A 38 7.38 1.65 -10.58
CA VAL A 38 8.84 1.46 -10.51
C VAL A 38 9.28 0.96 -9.14
N TRP A 39 8.47 1.15 -8.11
CA TRP A 39 8.72 0.57 -6.80
C TRP A 39 8.29 -0.91 -6.81
N PRO A 40 8.82 -1.72 -5.88
CA PRO A 40 8.37 -3.11 -5.78
C PRO A 40 6.85 -3.19 -5.60
N VAL A 41 6.19 -3.86 -6.53
CA VAL A 41 4.73 -4.05 -6.49
C VAL A 41 4.45 -5.46 -6.01
N VAL A 42 3.59 -5.58 -5.01
CA VAL A 42 3.28 -6.85 -4.37
C VAL A 42 1.87 -7.28 -4.72
N ASP A 43 1.74 -8.48 -5.26
CA ASP A 43 0.44 -9.07 -5.58
C ASP A 43 -0.21 -9.66 -4.33
N ASN A 44 -1.54 -9.70 -4.32
CA ASN A 44 -2.29 -10.41 -3.30
C ASN A 44 -2.20 -11.91 -3.55
N THR A 45 -1.68 -12.64 -2.58
CA THR A 45 -1.56 -14.09 -2.64
C THR A 45 -2.18 -14.71 -1.40
N LEU A 46 -2.36 -16.02 -1.41
CA LEU A 46 -2.84 -16.74 -0.21
C LEU A 46 -1.88 -16.54 0.97
N MET A 47 -0.57 -16.53 0.70
CA MET A 47 0.42 -16.28 1.76
C MET A 47 0.20 -14.90 2.38
N ILE A 48 0.01 -13.88 1.55
CA ILE A 48 -0.24 -12.52 2.02
C ILE A 48 -1.52 -12.46 2.84
N LEU A 49 -2.57 -13.14 2.39
CA LEU A 49 -3.81 -13.20 3.16
C LEU A 49 -3.59 -13.80 4.55
N LYS A 50 -2.84 -14.90 4.64
CA LYS A 50 -2.56 -15.53 5.93
C LYS A 50 -1.75 -14.61 6.84
N MET A 51 -0.76 -13.92 6.30
CA MET A 51 0.00 -12.93 7.06
C MET A 51 -0.90 -11.78 7.53
N ALA A 52 -1.82 -11.36 6.67
CA ALA A 52 -2.73 -10.26 6.97
C ALA A 52 -3.64 -10.58 8.15
N LEU A 53 -4.05 -11.83 8.31
CA LEU A 53 -4.91 -12.20 9.43
C LEU A 53 -4.23 -11.92 10.78
N SER A 54 -2.92 -12.13 10.87
CA SER A 54 -2.16 -11.78 12.07
C SER A 54 -2.04 -10.27 12.25
N GLU A 55 -1.77 -9.54 11.18
CA GLU A 55 -1.69 -8.07 11.26
C GLU A 55 -3.05 -7.47 11.65
N GLN A 56 -4.12 -8.05 11.16
CA GLN A 56 -5.48 -7.59 11.46
C GLN A 56 -5.76 -7.64 12.97
N VAL A 57 -5.39 -8.75 13.60
CA VAL A 57 -5.58 -8.93 15.04
C VAL A 57 -4.67 -7.98 15.82
N ARG A 58 -3.40 -7.90 15.41
CA ARG A 58 -2.39 -7.10 16.13
C ARG A 58 -2.72 -5.63 16.14
N TRP A 59 -3.14 -5.07 14.99
CA TRP A 59 -3.33 -3.64 14.84
C TRP A 59 -4.78 -3.21 14.75
N LYS A 60 -5.72 -4.15 14.84
CA LYS A 60 -7.15 -3.90 14.73
C LYS A 60 -7.52 -3.20 13.43
N LEU A 61 -6.93 -3.69 12.35
CA LEU A 61 -7.14 -3.14 11.01
C LEU A 61 -8.28 -3.86 10.30
N SER A 62 -8.82 -3.21 9.25
CA SER A 62 -9.66 -3.91 8.30
C SER A 62 -8.82 -4.97 7.58
N LEU A 63 -9.49 -5.95 6.97
CA LEU A 63 -8.77 -6.97 6.19
C LEU A 63 -7.94 -6.33 5.08
N TRP A 64 -8.50 -5.33 4.39
CA TRP A 64 -7.83 -4.67 3.27
C TRP A 64 -6.56 -3.97 3.71
N ASP A 65 -6.63 -3.23 4.81
CA ASP A 65 -5.46 -2.54 5.36
C ASP A 65 -4.42 -3.53 5.86
N ALA A 66 -4.88 -4.62 6.49
CA ALA A 66 -3.97 -5.66 6.95
C ALA A 66 -3.24 -6.33 5.80
N MET A 67 -3.91 -6.52 4.66
CA MET A 67 -3.28 -7.09 3.47
C MET A 67 -2.22 -6.17 2.88
N ILE A 68 -2.46 -4.86 2.88
CA ILE A 68 -1.49 -3.87 2.43
C ILE A 68 -0.25 -3.92 3.32
N LEU A 69 -0.44 -3.97 4.62
CA LEU A 69 0.65 -4.04 5.59
C LEU A 69 1.44 -5.35 5.45
N ALA A 70 0.73 -6.48 5.30
CA ALA A 70 1.37 -7.78 5.12
C ALA A 70 2.19 -7.82 3.83
N ALA A 71 1.69 -7.20 2.75
CA ALA A 71 2.42 -7.11 1.50
C ALA A 71 3.74 -6.39 1.69
N ALA A 72 3.74 -5.27 2.40
CA ALA A 72 4.97 -4.53 2.68
C ALA A 72 5.96 -5.37 3.49
N ARG A 73 5.48 -6.08 4.52
CA ARG A 73 6.35 -6.94 5.32
C ARG A 73 6.94 -8.09 4.51
N SER A 74 6.17 -8.63 3.58
CA SER A 74 6.60 -9.80 2.79
C SER A 74 7.85 -9.53 1.95
N VAL A 75 8.07 -8.27 1.59
CA VAL A 75 9.24 -7.87 0.81
C VAL A 75 10.27 -7.12 1.65
N GLY A 76 10.11 -7.11 2.97
CA GLY A 76 11.04 -6.44 3.87
C GLY A 76 11.06 -4.93 3.74
N ALA A 77 9.98 -4.34 3.28
CA ALA A 77 9.90 -2.89 3.13
C ALA A 77 9.79 -2.22 4.49
N SER A 78 10.44 -1.08 4.63
CA SER A 78 10.31 -0.25 5.82
C SER A 78 9.29 0.86 5.64
N GLU A 79 8.82 1.08 4.41
CA GLU A 79 7.82 2.08 4.10
C GLU A 79 6.77 1.50 3.16
N LEU A 80 5.56 1.94 3.33
CA LEU A 80 4.39 1.44 2.64
C LEU A 80 3.60 2.63 2.09
N VAL A 81 3.32 2.62 0.79
CA VAL A 81 2.52 3.67 0.16
C VAL A 81 1.05 3.33 0.29
N THR A 82 0.30 4.22 0.91
CA THR A 82 -1.14 4.06 1.09
C THR A 82 -1.77 5.41 1.37
N GLU A 83 -3.02 5.61 0.99
CA GLU A 83 -3.75 6.83 1.35
C GLU A 83 -4.71 6.62 2.52
N ASP A 84 -4.88 5.38 2.99
CA ASP A 84 -5.87 5.06 4.02
C ASP A 84 -5.30 5.03 5.43
N PHE A 85 -4.00 4.84 5.58
CA PHE A 85 -3.35 4.81 6.88
C PHE A 85 -2.93 6.21 7.32
N SER A 86 -2.77 6.39 8.61
CA SER A 86 -2.22 7.64 9.14
C SER A 86 -0.79 7.84 8.64
N HIS A 87 -0.55 8.97 7.96
CA HIS A 87 0.77 9.28 7.44
C HIS A 87 1.81 9.30 8.55
N GLY A 88 2.91 8.60 8.35
CA GLY A 88 4.02 8.54 9.28
C GLY A 88 3.86 7.52 10.40
N GLN A 89 2.70 6.87 10.52
CA GLN A 89 2.50 5.87 11.58
C GLN A 89 3.38 4.65 11.32
N ASN A 90 3.99 4.15 12.39
CA ASN A 90 4.90 3.02 12.35
C ASN A 90 4.18 1.75 12.83
N TYR A 91 4.18 0.72 12.00
CA TYR A 91 3.59 -0.58 12.29
C TYR A 91 4.71 -1.60 12.51
N ASP A 92 5.46 -1.42 13.60
CA ASP A 92 6.57 -2.31 13.95
C ASP A 92 7.59 -2.44 12.81
N GLY A 93 8.13 -1.30 12.41
CA GLY A 93 9.17 -1.24 11.40
C GLY A 93 8.68 -0.94 9.99
N VAL A 94 7.37 -0.87 9.77
CA VAL A 94 6.80 -0.47 8.48
C VAL A 94 6.06 0.85 8.68
N ARG A 95 6.51 1.90 8.02
CA ARG A 95 5.92 3.23 8.15
C ARG A 95 4.99 3.52 6.98
N ALA A 96 3.79 3.99 7.29
CA ALA A 96 2.81 4.36 6.27
C ALA A 96 3.15 5.73 5.69
N MET A 97 3.12 5.84 4.37
CA MET A 97 3.41 7.07 3.63
C MET A 97 2.25 7.36 2.69
N ASN A 98 1.59 8.48 2.89
CA ASN A 98 0.51 8.91 2.00
C ASN A 98 1.09 9.77 0.88
N PRO A 99 0.98 9.35 -0.40
CA PRO A 99 1.60 10.06 -1.52
C PRO A 99 0.98 11.43 -1.81
N PHE A 100 -0.18 11.71 -1.23
CA PHE A 100 -0.89 12.97 -1.46
C PHE A 100 -0.77 13.94 -0.29
N ARG A 101 0.16 13.67 0.59
CA ARG A 101 0.32 14.47 1.79
C ARG A 101 1.43 15.48 1.66
#